data_058bd9cc99e81e39c65733984bd9c8c0
#
_entry.id   058bd9cc99e81e39c65733984bd9c8c0
#
_cell.length_a   1.000
_cell.length_b   1.000
_cell.length_c   1.000
_cell.angle_alpha   90.00
_cell.angle_beta   90.00
_cell.angle_gamma   90.00
#
_symmetry.space_group_name_H-M   'P 1'
#
loop_
_entity.id
_entity.type
_entity.pdbx_description
1 polymer ?
#
loop_
_entity_poly.entity_id
_entity_poly.type
_entity_poly.pdbx_seq_one_letter_code
_entity_poly.pdbx_strand_id
1 'polypeptide(L)'
;NSMGLAIVASLVTVLIALLLVFAARYFKSHAVHFSNRLAILGYSVPGAVIAMGILHLNGKINSALDIVVTGSLLTLVAAYIIRFLAVAWQSLDSGMERNCGQFNEASKSLGASAFTSLFRINVPLLRNALFVAGLLVFVDIMKELPLTLILRPFNFETLSTRTFDLAFQSKIPESSVPALCIVLAVIVPVVWLNRKIETGK
;
A
#
# COMPACT_ATOMS: atom_id res chain seq x y z
N ASN A 1 15.79 -6.76 4.10
CA ASN A 1 15.20 -5.41 4.07
C ASN A 1 13.94 -5.36 3.20
N SER A 2 13.97 -5.83 1.92
CA SER A 2 12.85 -5.69 0.97
C SER A 2 11.53 -6.28 1.46
N MET A 3 11.55 -7.54 1.90
CA MET A 3 10.33 -8.23 2.37
C MET A 3 9.77 -7.55 3.63
N GLY A 4 10.62 -7.22 4.61
CA GLY A 4 10.18 -6.54 5.82
C GLY A 4 9.55 -5.18 5.53
N LEU A 5 10.21 -4.37 4.68
CA LEU A 5 9.69 -3.08 4.25
C LEU A 5 8.36 -3.22 3.50
N ALA A 6 8.27 -4.16 2.55
CA ALA A 6 7.06 -4.38 1.76
C ALA A 6 5.88 -4.87 2.64
N ILE A 7 6.13 -5.76 3.61
CA ILE A 7 5.11 -6.23 4.56
C ILE A 7 4.61 -5.06 5.42
N VAL A 8 5.51 -4.31 6.05
CA VAL A 8 5.11 -3.20 6.93
C VAL A 8 4.37 -2.13 6.14
N ALA A 9 4.90 -1.70 4.99
CA ALA A 9 4.27 -0.66 4.18
C ALA A 9 2.93 -1.12 3.62
N SER A 10 2.80 -2.37 3.17
CA SER A 10 1.50 -2.89 2.69
C SER A 10 0.46 -2.98 3.79
N LEU A 11 0.83 -3.44 5.00
CA LEU A 11 -0.10 -3.50 6.13
C LEU A 11 -0.61 -2.11 6.53
N VAL A 12 0.28 -1.13 6.62
CA VAL A 12 -0.10 0.26 6.96
C VAL A 12 -0.98 0.86 5.85
N THR A 13 -0.62 0.64 4.58
CA THR A 13 -1.42 1.13 3.43
C THR A 13 -2.83 0.53 3.43
N VAL A 14 -2.95 -0.78 3.65
CA VAL A 14 -4.25 -1.47 3.70
C VAL A 14 -5.09 -1.00 4.89
N LEU A 15 -4.46 -0.78 6.05
CA LEU A 15 -5.16 -0.24 7.22
C LEU A 15 -5.73 1.15 6.95
N ILE A 16 -4.94 2.05 6.36
CA ILE A 16 -5.40 3.39 5.99
C ILE A 16 -6.50 3.32 4.94
N ALA A 17 -6.34 2.48 3.91
CA ALA A 17 -7.35 2.28 2.88
C ALA A 17 -8.67 1.75 3.46
N LEU A 18 -8.61 0.79 4.39
CA LEU A 18 -9.78 0.25 5.08
C LEU A 18 -10.56 1.34 5.84
N LEU A 19 -9.84 2.17 6.59
CA LEU A 19 -10.45 3.28 7.33
C LEU A 19 -11.11 4.30 6.39
N LEU A 20 -10.46 4.64 5.28
CA LEU A 20 -10.97 5.58 4.30
C LEU A 20 -12.19 5.03 3.57
N VAL A 21 -12.14 3.78 3.10
CA VAL A 21 -13.28 3.12 2.42
C VAL A 21 -14.46 3.00 3.36
N PHE A 22 -14.22 2.56 4.60
CA PHE A 22 -15.28 2.49 5.60
C PHE A 22 -15.90 3.86 5.87
N ALA A 23 -15.08 4.89 6.09
CA ALA A 23 -15.57 6.24 6.33
C ALA A 23 -16.43 6.76 5.16
N ALA A 24 -16.01 6.51 3.92
CA ALA A 24 -16.73 6.92 2.72
C ALA A 24 -18.13 6.30 2.63
N ARG A 25 -18.22 5.01 2.91
CA ARG A 25 -19.47 4.26 2.78
C ARG A 25 -20.37 4.37 4.01
N TYR A 26 -19.78 4.56 5.19
CA TYR A 26 -20.54 4.67 6.44
C TYR A 26 -21.15 6.07 6.63
N PHE A 27 -20.39 7.14 6.37
CA PHE A 27 -20.83 8.52 6.64
C PHE A 27 -21.54 9.20 5.48
N LYS A 28 -21.45 8.67 4.24
CA LYS A 28 -22.10 9.21 3.02
C LYS A 28 -21.91 10.74 2.85
N SER A 29 -20.76 11.29 3.28
CA SER A 29 -20.46 12.74 3.23
C SER A 29 -19.73 13.12 1.95
N HIS A 30 -20.09 14.26 1.35
CA HIS A 30 -19.45 14.80 0.14
C HIS A 30 -17.94 15.09 0.37
N ALA A 31 -17.57 15.60 1.56
CA ALA A 31 -16.18 15.86 1.91
C ALA A 31 -15.34 14.56 1.93
N VAL A 32 -15.90 13.47 2.45
CA VAL A 32 -15.24 12.18 2.48
C VAL A 32 -15.08 11.60 1.07
N HIS A 33 -16.06 11.73 0.22
CA HIS A 33 -15.97 11.32 -1.18
C HIS A 33 -14.91 12.11 -1.97
N PHE A 34 -14.79 13.40 -1.71
CA PHE A 34 -13.76 14.24 -2.33
C PHE A 34 -12.33 13.83 -1.85
N SER A 35 -12.15 13.65 -0.54
CA SER A 35 -10.88 13.20 0.02
C SER A 35 -10.44 11.85 -0.55
N ASN A 36 -11.39 10.92 -0.75
CA ASN A 36 -11.11 9.62 -1.33
C ASN A 36 -10.68 9.70 -2.80
N ARG A 37 -11.29 10.60 -3.59
CA ARG A 37 -10.85 10.83 -4.98
C ARG A 37 -9.42 11.36 -5.03
N LEU A 38 -9.04 12.25 -4.13
CA LEU A 38 -7.67 12.74 -4.03
C LEU A 38 -6.68 11.62 -3.65
N ALA A 39 -7.04 10.76 -2.71
CA ALA A 39 -6.21 9.63 -2.29
C ALA A 39 -5.88 8.65 -3.42
N ILE A 40 -6.80 8.49 -4.39
CA ILE A 40 -6.63 7.59 -5.54
C ILE A 40 -5.66 8.17 -6.59
N LEU A 41 -5.46 9.48 -6.65
CA LEU A 41 -4.63 10.12 -7.68
C LEU A 41 -3.13 9.74 -7.57
N GLY A 42 -2.66 9.35 -6.38
CA GLY A 42 -1.26 9.02 -6.16
C GLY A 42 -0.71 7.92 -7.07
N TYR A 43 -1.54 6.95 -7.46
CA TYR A 43 -1.12 5.86 -8.35
C TYR A 43 -0.89 6.32 -9.80
N SER A 44 -1.60 7.35 -10.24
CA SER A 44 -1.46 7.90 -11.60
C SER A 44 -0.18 8.73 -11.78
N VAL A 45 0.44 9.17 -10.67
CA VAL A 45 1.65 9.97 -10.71
C VAL A 45 2.89 9.06 -10.77
N PRO A 46 3.86 9.31 -11.67
CA PRO A 46 5.11 8.56 -11.69
C PRO A 46 5.84 8.59 -10.34
N GLY A 47 6.38 7.44 -9.90
CA GLY A 47 7.04 7.31 -8.59
C GLY A 47 8.19 8.31 -8.38
N ALA A 48 8.97 8.59 -9.42
CA ALA A 48 10.03 9.59 -9.36
C ALA A 48 9.49 10.99 -9.05
N VAL A 49 8.34 11.37 -9.61
CA VAL A 49 7.72 12.68 -9.36
C VAL A 49 7.24 12.78 -7.91
N ILE A 50 6.60 11.72 -7.39
CA ILE A 50 6.23 11.66 -5.97
C ILE A 50 7.47 11.79 -5.08
N ALA A 51 8.54 11.07 -5.40
CA ALA A 51 9.78 11.11 -4.64
C ALA A 51 10.39 12.51 -4.60
N MET A 52 10.45 13.21 -5.74
CA MET A 52 10.93 14.59 -5.81
C MET A 52 10.07 15.57 -5.00
N GLY A 53 8.74 15.41 -5.07
CA GLY A 53 7.80 16.19 -4.25
C GLY A 53 8.03 15.99 -2.75
N ILE A 54 8.24 14.74 -2.32
CA ILE A 54 8.51 14.40 -0.92
C ILE A 54 9.87 14.94 -0.48
N LEU A 55 10.91 14.86 -1.31
CA LEU A 55 12.21 15.47 -0.99
C LEU A 55 12.10 16.97 -0.77
N HIS A 56 11.35 17.67 -1.64
CA HIS A 56 11.12 19.10 -1.48
C HIS A 56 10.36 19.43 -0.19
N LEU A 57 9.33 18.65 0.12
CA LEU A 57 8.56 18.80 1.37
C LEU A 57 9.45 18.55 2.60
N ASN A 58 10.23 17.46 2.58
CA ASN A 58 11.16 17.14 3.66
C ASN A 58 12.21 18.25 3.86
N GLY A 59 12.71 18.84 2.79
CA GLY A 59 13.63 19.99 2.88
C GLY A 59 13.01 21.17 3.65
N LYS A 60 11.75 21.48 3.39
CA LYS A 60 11.00 22.51 4.15
C LYS A 60 10.78 22.12 5.61
N ILE A 61 10.42 20.86 5.86
CA ILE A 61 10.21 20.36 7.23
C ILE A 61 11.53 20.39 8.02
N ASN A 62 12.62 19.93 7.42
CA ASN A 62 13.94 19.95 8.05
C ASN A 62 14.36 21.36 8.44
N SER A 63 14.13 22.34 7.55
CA SER A 63 14.44 23.74 7.80
C SER A 63 13.54 24.41 8.84
N ALA A 64 12.27 23.99 8.92
CA ALA A 64 11.29 24.60 9.84
C ALA A 64 11.37 24.03 11.26
N LEU A 65 11.70 22.74 11.40
CA LEU A 65 11.66 22.02 12.69
C LEU A 65 13.05 21.65 13.21
N ASP A 66 14.12 21.97 12.47
CA ASP A 66 15.52 21.62 12.78
C ASP A 66 15.72 20.11 13.03
N ILE A 67 15.00 19.27 12.24
CA ILE A 67 15.07 17.80 12.28
C ILE A 67 15.41 17.25 10.90
N VAL A 68 16.12 16.12 10.85
CA VAL A 68 16.46 15.44 9.58
C VAL A 68 15.51 14.29 9.33
N VAL A 69 14.48 14.53 8.52
CA VAL A 69 13.51 13.52 8.10
C VAL A 69 13.91 12.86 6.78
N THR A 70 14.67 13.58 5.95
CA THR A 70 15.16 13.10 4.65
C THR A 70 16.04 11.85 4.82
N GLY A 71 15.79 10.82 4.00
CA GLY A 71 16.51 9.56 4.09
C GLY A 71 16.11 8.67 5.26
N SER A 72 14.92 8.85 5.84
CA SER A 72 14.38 7.98 6.87
C SER A 72 13.47 6.89 6.26
N LEU A 73 13.40 5.74 6.93
CA LEU A 73 12.43 4.68 6.56
C LEU A 73 10.98 5.16 6.65
N LEU A 74 10.68 6.07 7.56
CA LEU A 74 9.36 6.65 7.72
C LEU A 74 8.95 7.42 6.46
N THR A 75 9.86 8.24 5.91
CA THR A 75 9.64 8.95 4.65
C THR A 75 9.38 8.00 3.50
N LEU A 76 10.15 6.90 3.41
CA LEU A 76 9.99 5.91 2.36
C LEU A 76 8.63 5.18 2.48
N VAL A 77 8.23 4.80 3.68
CA VAL A 77 6.92 4.17 3.94
C VAL A 77 5.78 5.14 3.62
N ALA A 78 5.88 6.42 4.02
CA ALA A 78 4.88 7.43 3.69
C ALA A 78 4.73 7.62 2.17
N ALA A 79 5.84 7.60 1.43
CA ALA A 79 5.84 7.67 -0.02
C ALA A 79 5.13 6.47 -0.67
N TYR A 80 5.36 5.26 -0.16
CA TYR A 80 4.64 4.06 -0.62
C TYR A 80 3.15 4.13 -0.33
N ILE A 81 2.75 4.63 0.85
CA ILE A 81 1.34 4.83 1.19
C ILE A 81 0.70 5.76 0.15
N ILE A 82 1.27 6.93 -0.09
CA ILE A 82 0.75 7.90 -1.06
C ILE A 82 0.60 7.27 -2.44
N ARG A 83 1.58 6.49 -2.89
CA ARG A 83 1.58 5.88 -4.21
C ARG A 83 0.60 4.72 -4.35
N PHE A 84 0.56 3.81 -3.37
CA PHE A 84 -0.16 2.54 -3.49
C PHE A 84 -1.51 2.51 -2.77
N LEU A 85 -1.92 3.61 -2.15
CA LEU A 85 -3.21 3.72 -1.47
C LEU A 85 -4.38 3.42 -2.41
N ALA A 86 -4.30 3.85 -3.66
CA ALA A 86 -5.33 3.61 -4.67
C ALA A 86 -5.56 2.12 -4.95
N VAL A 87 -4.50 1.31 -4.98
CA VAL A 87 -4.57 -0.15 -5.23
C VAL A 87 -5.32 -0.84 -4.09
N ALA A 88 -4.96 -0.51 -2.84
CA ALA A 88 -5.64 -1.02 -1.67
C ALA A 88 -7.09 -0.55 -1.61
N TRP A 89 -7.33 0.72 -1.89
CA TRP A 89 -8.65 1.35 -1.90
C TRP A 89 -9.61 0.65 -2.87
N GLN A 90 -9.21 0.47 -4.14
CA GLN A 90 -10.05 -0.15 -5.16
C GLN A 90 -10.44 -1.58 -4.79
N SER A 91 -9.49 -2.36 -4.28
CA SER A 91 -9.73 -3.74 -3.84
C SER A 91 -10.73 -3.81 -2.69
N LEU A 92 -10.58 -2.93 -1.68
CA LEU A 92 -11.44 -2.88 -0.50
C LEU A 92 -12.80 -2.29 -0.81
N ASP A 93 -12.90 -1.26 -1.65
CA ASP A 93 -14.14 -0.61 -2.03
C ASP A 93 -15.05 -1.59 -2.79
N SER A 94 -14.49 -2.32 -3.75
CA SER A 94 -15.19 -3.39 -4.47
C SER A 94 -15.63 -4.53 -3.55
N GLY A 95 -14.81 -4.87 -2.55
CA GLY A 95 -15.15 -5.87 -1.53
C GLY A 95 -16.30 -5.41 -0.63
N MET A 96 -16.27 -4.15 -0.20
CA MET A 96 -17.28 -3.56 0.66
C MET A 96 -18.62 -3.38 -0.05
N GLU A 97 -18.60 -3.01 -1.33
CA GLU A 97 -19.79 -2.91 -2.15
C GLU A 97 -20.54 -4.24 -2.25
N ARG A 98 -19.80 -5.31 -2.51
CA ARG A 98 -20.40 -6.64 -2.68
C ARG A 98 -20.89 -7.26 -1.38
N ASN A 99 -20.19 -7.06 -0.25
CA ASN A 99 -20.38 -7.87 0.93
C ASN A 99 -20.98 -7.10 2.13
N CYS A 100 -20.88 -5.76 2.19
CA CYS A 100 -21.15 -5.02 3.43
C CYS A 100 -22.35 -4.06 3.35
N GLY A 101 -22.89 -3.76 2.16
CA GLY A 101 -23.91 -2.71 1.98
C GLY A 101 -25.13 -2.87 2.88
N GLN A 102 -25.81 -4.02 2.79
CA GLN A 102 -27.01 -4.32 3.58
C GLN A 102 -26.72 -4.46 5.08
N PHE A 103 -25.59 -5.06 5.44
CA PHE A 103 -25.18 -5.23 6.83
C PHE A 103 -24.87 -3.91 7.54
N ASN A 104 -24.32 -2.93 6.83
CA ASN A 104 -24.07 -1.61 7.39
C ASN A 104 -25.37 -0.86 7.72
N GLU A 105 -26.38 -0.96 6.85
CA GLU A 105 -27.68 -0.36 7.11
C GLU A 105 -28.43 -1.03 8.25
N ALA A 106 -28.41 -2.37 8.30
CA ALA A 106 -28.98 -3.14 9.41
C ALA A 106 -28.29 -2.82 10.75
N SER A 107 -26.94 -2.72 10.76
CA SER A 107 -26.21 -2.39 11.98
C SER A 107 -26.55 -1.00 12.51
N LYS A 108 -26.74 -0.02 11.63
CA LYS A 108 -27.18 1.33 12.01
C LYS A 108 -28.58 1.33 12.61
N SER A 109 -29.52 0.59 11.99
CA SER A 109 -30.90 0.47 12.48
C SER A 109 -30.96 -0.18 13.86
N LEU A 110 -30.02 -1.08 14.18
CA LEU A 110 -29.87 -1.72 15.50
C LEU A 110 -29.07 -0.87 16.50
N GLY A 111 -28.68 0.36 16.17
CA GLY A 111 -27.96 1.26 17.05
C GLY A 111 -26.47 0.91 17.27
N ALA A 112 -25.88 0.08 16.41
CA ALA A 112 -24.45 -0.25 16.54
C ALA A 112 -23.57 0.97 16.25
N SER A 113 -22.52 1.16 17.07
CA SER A 113 -21.54 2.21 16.84
C SER A 113 -20.71 1.95 15.57
N ALA A 114 -20.13 3.02 14.98
CA ALA A 114 -19.26 2.91 13.81
C ALA A 114 -18.09 1.94 14.06
N PHE A 115 -17.49 1.98 15.24
CA PHE A 115 -16.39 1.10 15.63
C PHE A 115 -16.83 -0.38 15.69
N THR A 116 -17.99 -0.64 16.29
CA THR A 116 -18.57 -1.99 16.35
C THR A 116 -18.88 -2.51 14.95
N SER A 117 -19.46 -1.66 14.08
CA SER A 117 -19.75 -2.00 12.69
C SER A 117 -18.47 -2.31 11.91
N LEU A 118 -17.41 -1.51 12.06
CA LEU A 118 -16.14 -1.77 11.40
C LEU A 118 -15.53 -3.11 11.82
N PHE A 119 -15.29 -3.31 13.12
CA PHE A 119 -14.48 -4.44 13.57
C PHE A 119 -15.26 -5.76 13.70
N ARG A 120 -16.55 -5.72 14.06
CA ARG A 120 -17.36 -6.94 14.22
C ARG A 120 -18.08 -7.38 12.95
N ILE A 121 -18.32 -6.47 12.00
CA ILE A 121 -19.08 -6.78 10.79
C ILE A 121 -18.20 -6.67 9.56
N ASN A 122 -17.65 -5.47 9.29
CA ASN A 122 -16.95 -5.22 8.04
C ASN A 122 -15.61 -5.98 7.92
N VAL A 123 -14.75 -5.94 8.94
CA VAL A 123 -13.44 -6.62 8.89
C VAL A 123 -13.59 -8.13 8.65
N PRO A 124 -14.45 -8.89 9.36
CA PRO A 124 -14.66 -10.31 9.08
C PRO A 124 -15.21 -10.60 7.68
N LEU A 125 -16.14 -9.77 7.18
CA LEU A 125 -16.71 -9.91 5.84
C LEU A 125 -15.69 -9.57 4.73
N LEU A 126 -14.77 -8.66 5.01
CA LEU A 126 -13.75 -8.19 4.07
C LEU A 126 -12.44 -8.97 4.14
N ARG A 127 -12.32 -10.02 4.94
CA ARG A 127 -11.06 -10.76 5.14
C ARG A 127 -10.36 -11.14 3.84
N ASN A 128 -11.11 -11.59 2.84
CA ASN A 128 -10.57 -11.97 1.54
C ASN A 128 -10.13 -10.72 0.74
N ALA A 129 -10.91 -9.64 0.74
CA ALA A 129 -10.56 -8.39 0.10
C ALA A 129 -9.34 -7.72 0.75
N LEU A 130 -9.24 -7.78 2.10
CA LEU A 130 -8.08 -7.30 2.86
C LEU A 130 -6.82 -8.06 2.48
N PHE A 131 -6.91 -9.38 2.37
CA PHE A 131 -5.78 -10.21 1.98
C PHE A 131 -5.34 -9.92 0.53
N VAL A 132 -6.30 -9.82 -0.41
CA VAL A 132 -6.01 -9.45 -1.81
C VAL A 132 -5.40 -8.06 -1.91
N ALA A 133 -5.96 -7.07 -1.21
CA ALA A 133 -5.41 -5.72 -1.17
C ALA A 133 -3.96 -5.69 -0.66
N GLY A 134 -3.70 -6.41 0.45
CA GLY A 134 -2.36 -6.53 1.02
C GLY A 134 -1.38 -7.17 0.06
N LEU A 135 -1.79 -8.24 -0.61
CA LEU A 135 -0.95 -8.92 -1.58
C LEU A 135 -0.62 -8.05 -2.79
N LEU A 136 -1.61 -7.34 -3.34
CA LEU A 136 -1.39 -6.45 -4.49
C LEU A 136 -0.41 -5.33 -4.14
N VAL A 137 -0.61 -4.67 -3.00
CA VAL A 137 0.29 -3.60 -2.53
C VAL A 137 1.69 -4.16 -2.24
N PHE A 138 1.79 -5.33 -1.60
CA PHE A 138 3.07 -5.99 -1.34
C PHE A 138 3.84 -6.24 -2.65
N VAL A 139 3.17 -6.80 -3.67
CA VAL A 139 3.75 -7.06 -4.99
C VAL A 139 4.23 -5.76 -5.64
N ASP A 140 3.43 -4.70 -5.57
CA ASP A 140 3.78 -3.42 -6.16
C ASP A 140 4.99 -2.78 -5.46
N ILE A 141 5.08 -2.86 -4.13
CA ILE A 141 6.23 -2.35 -3.36
C ILE A 141 7.49 -3.16 -3.67
N MET A 142 7.40 -4.51 -3.79
CA MET A 142 8.55 -5.36 -4.06
C MET A 142 9.26 -5.03 -5.37
N LYS A 143 8.52 -4.60 -6.38
CA LYS A 143 9.04 -4.21 -7.70
C LYS A 143 9.29 -2.70 -7.86
N GLU A 144 8.93 -1.88 -6.83
CA GLU A 144 9.09 -0.42 -6.94
C GLU A 144 10.56 -0.02 -6.89
N LEU A 145 11.01 0.64 -7.96
CA LEU A 145 12.39 1.06 -8.12
C LEU A 145 12.58 2.60 -8.04
N PRO A 146 11.92 3.43 -8.88
CA PRO A 146 12.21 4.85 -8.97
C PRO A 146 12.04 5.60 -7.65
N LEU A 147 10.95 5.35 -6.94
CA LEU A 147 10.66 6.00 -5.67
C LEU A 147 11.64 5.54 -4.58
N THR A 148 11.92 4.23 -4.53
CA THR A 148 12.85 3.63 -3.57
C THR A 148 14.27 4.14 -3.79
N LEU A 149 14.73 4.21 -5.03
CA LEU A 149 16.08 4.65 -5.37
C LEU A 149 16.36 6.08 -4.90
N ILE A 150 15.35 6.96 -4.98
CA ILE A 150 15.46 8.38 -4.63
C ILE A 150 15.35 8.60 -3.11
N LEU A 151 14.46 7.85 -2.43
CA LEU A 151 14.10 8.10 -1.03
C LEU A 151 14.74 7.15 -0.02
N ARG A 152 15.40 6.07 -0.48
CA ARG A 152 16.00 5.08 0.43
C ARG A 152 17.00 5.72 1.40
N PRO A 153 17.02 5.28 2.66
CA PRO A 153 18.08 5.66 3.60
C PRO A 153 19.47 5.22 3.12
N PHE A 154 20.49 5.87 3.64
CA PHE A 154 21.86 5.45 3.41
C PHE A 154 22.08 4.01 3.90
N ASN A 155 22.83 3.19 3.15
CA ASN A 155 23.05 1.76 3.39
C ASN A 155 21.79 0.88 3.45
N PHE A 156 20.64 1.37 2.95
CA PHE A 156 19.43 0.60 2.86
C PHE A 156 19.17 0.16 1.42
N GLU A 157 19.43 -1.10 1.12
CA GLU A 157 19.18 -1.68 -0.20
C GLU A 157 17.95 -2.58 -0.19
N THR A 158 17.18 -2.47 -1.26
CA THR A 158 16.10 -3.40 -1.59
C THR A 158 16.55 -4.30 -2.76
N LEU A 159 15.82 -5.39 -3.00
CA LEU A 159 16.11 -6.28 -4.13
C LEU A 159 16.01 -5.54 -5.47
N SER A 160 15.04 -4.64 -5.63
CA SER A 160 14.87 -3.83 -6.84
C SER A 160 16.03 -2.87 -7.05
N THR A 161 16.46 -2.15 -6.01
CA THR A 161 17.63 -1.24 -6.13
C THR A 161 18.92 -2.01 -6.33
N ARG A 162 19.10 -3.17 -5.67
CA ARG A 162 20.27 -4.02 -5.88
C ARG A 162 20.36 -4.57 -7.30
N THR A 163 19.22 -5.03 -7.85
CA THR A 163 19.13 -5.48 -9.25
C THR A 163 19.57 -4.37 -10.20
N PHE A 164 19.04 -3.17 -9.97
CA PHE A 164 19.38 -2.00 -10.80
C PHE A 164 20.86 -1.62 -10.69
N ASP A 165 21.40 -1.53 -9.47
CA ASP A 165 22.81 -1.13 -9.24
C ASP A 165 23.79 -2.12 -9.90
N LEU A 166 23.51 -3.44 -9.84
CA LEU A 166 24.33 -4.45 -10.51
C LEU A 166 24.22 -4.37 -12.03
N ALA A 167 23.00 -4.19 -12.56
CA ALA A 167 22.80 -4.04 -13.99
C ALA A 167 23.47 -2.78 -14.54
N PHE A 168 23.40 -1.68 -13.79
CA PHE A 168 24.05 -0.41 -14.16
C PHE A 168 25.58 -0.52 -14.19
N GLN A 169 26.16 -1.36 -13.34
CA GLN A 169 27.60 -1.69 -13.33
C GLN A 169 27.99 -2.71 -14.41
N SER A 170 27.11 -3.05 -15.34
CA SER A 170 27.30 -4.08 -16.38
C SER A 170 27.51 -5.51 -15.83
N LYS A 171 27.14 -5.77 -14.59
CA LYS A 171 27.17 -7.08 -13.92
C LYS A 171 25.84 -7.82 -14.12
N ILE A 172 25.49 -8.05 -15.38
CA ILE A 172 24.19 -8.64 -15.75
C ILE A 172 23.97 -10.03 -15.15
N PRO A 173 24.94 -10.97 -15.18
CA PRO A 173 24.75 -12.28 -14.57
C PRO A 173 24.48 -12.20 -13.05
N GLU A 174 25.13 -11.28 -12.36
CA GLU A 174 24.97 -11.09 -10.90
C GLU A 174 23.63 -10.43 -10.55
N SER A 175 23.12 -9.53 -11.43
CA SER A 175 21.82 -8.88 -11.24
C SER A 175 20.63 -9.85 -11.35
N SER A 176 20.81 -10.99 -12.01
CA SER A 176 19.77 -12.00 -12.17
C SER A 176 19.35 -12.63 -10.84
N VAL A 177 20.26 -12.75 -9.87
CA VAL A 177 19.97 -13.36 -8.56
C VAL A 177 18.93 -12.56 -7.78
N PRO A 178 19.14 -11.26 -7.47
CA PRO A 178 18.12 -10.48 -6.77
C PRO A 178 16.83 -10.32 -7.61
N ALA A 179 16.91 -10.29 -8.95
CA ALA A 179 15.72 -10.28 -9.81
C ALA A 179 14.89 -11.56 -9.64
N LEU A 180 15.50 -12.73 -9.65
CA LEU A 180 14.84 -14.00 -9.39
C LEU A 180 14.23 -14.05 -7.97
N CYS A 181 14.93 -13.50 -6.98
CA CYS A 181 14.38 -13.40 -5.62
C CYS A 181 13.08 -12.56 -5.58
N ILE A 182 13.00 -11.44 -6.34
CA ILE A 182 11.75 -10.67 -6.45
C ILE A 182 10.65 -11.53 -7.06
N VAL A 183 10.95 -12.21 -8.18
CA VAL A 183 9.97 -13.06 -8.87
C VAL A 183 9.44 -14.15 -7.95
N LEU A 184 10.31 -14.86 -7.23
CA LEU A 184 9.91 -15.90 -6.29
C LEU A 184 9.10 -15.35 -5.12
N ALA A 185 9.53 -14.21 -4.54
CA ALA A 185 8.81 -13.56 -3.45
C ALA A 185 7.39 -13.12 -3.84
N VAL A 186 7.16 -12.82 -5.12
CA VAL A 186 5.87 -12.41 -5.67
C VAL A 186 5.03 -13.61 -6.11
N ILE A 187 5.60 -14.57 -6.82
CA ILE A 187 4.86 -15.71 -7.36
C ILE A 187 4.30 -16.60 -6.26
N VAL A 188 5.09 -16.88 -5.21
CA VAL A 188 4.67 -17.80 -4.14
C VAL A 188 3.35 -17.38 -3.48
N PRO A 189 3.20 -16.14 -2.95
CA PRO A 189 1.95 -15.73 -2.33
C PRO A 189 0.80 -15.59 -3.34
N VAL A 190 1.07 -15.22 -4.59
CA VAL A 190 0.05 -15.11 -5.64
C VAL A 190 -0.53 -16.49 -6.00
N VAL A 191 0.31 -17.48 -6.23
CA VAL A 191 -0.12 -18.87 -6.53
C VAL A 191 -0.88 -19.47 -5.35
N TRP A 192 -0.40 -19.22 -4.12
CA TRP A 192 -1.09 -19.68 -2.92
C TRP A 192 -2.49 -19.07 -2.78
N LEU A 193 -2.63 -17.75 -3.05
CA LEU A 193 -3.92 -17.07 -3.03
C LEU A 193 -4.88 -17.65 -4.08
N ASN A 194 -4.40 -17.84 -5.31
CA ASN A 194 -5.23 -18.38 -6.40
C ASN A 194 -5.79 -19.74 -6.05
N ARG A 195 -4.94 -20.65 -5.56
CA ARG A 195 -5.38 -21.97 -5.08
C ARG A 195 -6.40 -21.90 -3.97
N LYS A 196 -6.25 -20.94 -3.02
CA LYS A 196 -7.19 -20.79 -1.91
C LYS A 196 -8.55 -20.27 -2.37
N ILE A 197 -8.59 -19.42 -3.39
CA ILE A 197 -9.85 -18.95 -4.00
C ILE A 197 -10.56 -20.08 -4.74
N GLU A 198 -9.82 -20.91 -5.48
CA GLU A 198 -10.37 -22.06 -6.23
C GLU A 198 -10.91 -23.14 -5.30
N THR A 199 -10.22 -23.43 -4.19
CA THR A 199 -10.65 -24.47 -3.22
C THR A 199 -11.72 -24.00 -2.23
N GLY A 200 -11.99 -22.71 -2.14
CA GLY A 200 -13.01 -22.12 -1.26
C GLY A 200 -14.41 -22.02 -1.88
N LYS A 201 -14.68 -22.79 -2.98
CA LYS A 201 -16.01 -22.97 -3.56
C LYS A 201 -16.78 -24.07 -2.84
#